data_b98bbf6112e3017e156e6607b52dc286
#
_entry.id   b98bbf6112e3017e156e6607b52dc286
#
_cell.length_a   1.000
_cell.length_b   1.000
_cell.length_c   1.000
_cell.angle_alpha   90.00
_cell.angle_beta   90.00
_cell.angle_gamma   90.00
#
_symmetry.space_group_name_H-M   'P 1'
#
loop_
_entity.id
_entity.type
_entity.pdbx_description
1 polymer ?
#
loop_
_entity_poly.entity_id
_entity_poly.type
_entity_poly.pdbx_seq_one_letter_code
_entity_poly.pdbx_strand_id
1 'polypeptide(L)'
;MNFLEFSIKVLKETNRPLTPIEIWETGKEKWYDIQVSSKGKTPWQTIAARIYVDLRDNPNSPFIKLKLRPTKFFLKELMSKDLEKRILSYLMKKIQL
;
A
#
# COMPACT_ATOMS: atom_id res chain seq x y z
N MET A 1 5.04 13.79 9.98
CA MET A 1 4.82 12.45 9.39
C MET A 1 5.23 12.49 7.93
N ASN A 2 5.99 11.52 7.47
CA ASN A 2 6.33 11.40 6.04
C ASN A 2 5.35 10.46 5.35
N PHE A 3 5.48 10.35 4.01
CA PHE A 3 4.55 9.50 3.24
C PHE A 3 4.66 8.02 3.56
N LEU A 4 5.83 7.53 3.95
CA LEU A 4 5.98 6.12 4.35
C LEU A 4 5.25 5.85 5.66
N GLU A 5 5.42 6.72 6.65
CA GLU A 5 4.70 6.63 7.93
C GLU A 5 3.20 6.74 7.74
N PHE A 6 2.76 7.65 6.89
CA PHE A 6 1.35 7.80 6.50
C PHE A 6 0.80 6.49 5.94
N SER A 7 1.52 5.91 4.99
CA SER A 7 1.09 4.67 4.33
C SER A 7 1.04 3.49 5.31
N ILE A 8 2.04 3.37 6.18
CA ILE A 8 2.07 2.32 7.19
C ILE A 8 0.87 2.45 8.13
N LYS A 9 0.60 3.66 8.60
CA LYS A 9 -0.51 3.91 9.51
C LYS A 9 -1.86 3.55 8.88
N VAL A 10 -2.07 3.98 7.64
CA VAL A 10 -3.31 3.67 6.92
C VAL A 10 -3.47 2.16 6.72
N LEU A 11 -2.42 1.48 6.28
CA LEU A 11 -2.47 0.03 6.03
C LEU A 11 -2.70 -0.76 7.31
N LYS A 12 -2.11 -0.34 8.43
CA LYS A 12 -2.35 -0.99 9.72
C LYS A 12 -3.81 -0.86 10.16
N GLU A 13 -4.37 0.32 10.00
CA GLU A 13 -5.74 0.58 10.46
C GLU A 13 -6.79 -0.07 9.57
N THR A 14 -6.56 -0.11 8.25
CA THR A 14 -7.50 -0.75 7.32
C THR A 14 -7.34 -2.27 7.30
N ASN A 15 -6.14 -2.76 7.58
CA ASN A 15 -5.79 -4.19 7.59
C ASN A 15 -6.20 -4.90 6.29
N ARG A 16 -5.97 -4.23 5.17
CA ARG A 16 -6.20 -4.81 3.84
C ARG A 16 -5.30 -4.15 2.81
N PRO A 17 -4.95 -4.87 1.73
CA PRO A 17 -4.16 -4.28 0.64
C PRO A 17 -4.89 -3.13 -0.03
N LEU A 18 -4.16 -2.07 -0.35
CA LEU A 18 -4.70 -0.87 -0.98
C LEU A 18 -3.81 -0.39 -2.12
N THR A 19 -4.41 0.27 -3.10
CA THR A 19 -3.67 1.01 -4.13
C THR A 19 -3.16 2.32 -3.51
N PRO A 20 -2.17 2.99 -4.13
CA PRO A 20 -1.72 4.29 -3.64
C PRO A 20 -2.83 5.33 -3.52
N ILE A 21 -3.75 5.36 -4.48
CA ILE A 21 -4.90 6.28 -4.42
C ILE A 21 -5.77 5.96 -3.21
N GLU A 22 -6.05 4.69 -2.97
CA GLU A 22 -6.84 4.26 -1.81
C GLU A 22 -6.15 4.58 -0.50
N ILE A 23 -4.81 4.44 -0.44
CA ILE A 23 -4.03 4.82 0.74
C ILE A 23 -4.22 6.31 1.03
N TRP A 24 -4.08 7.15 0.00
CA TRP A 24 -4.22 8.60 0.15
C TRP A 24 -5.64 8.99 0.57
N GLU A 25 -6.65 8.47 -0.13
CA GLU A 25 -8.05 8.78 0.16
C GLU A 25 -8.45 8.36 1.58
N THR A 26 -8.04 7.17 2.00
CA THR A 26 -8.31 6.67 3.35
C THR A 26 -7.65 7.55 4.41
N GLY A 27 -6.39 7.93 4.17
CA GLY A 27 -5.67 8.82 5.09
C GLY A 27 -6.31 10.19 5.19
N LYS A 28 -6.84 10.71 4.09
CA LYS A 28 -7.57 11.99 4.07
C LYS A 28 -8.83 11.91 4.93
N GLU A 29 -9.57 10.85 4.85
CA GLU A 29 -10.76 10.65 5.67
C GLU A 29 -10.44 10.68 7.16
N LYS A 30 -9.23 10.33 7.52
CA LYS A 30 -8.74 10.30 8.90
C LYS A 30 -7.95 11.55 9.29
N TRP A 31 -7.91 12.55 8.42
CA TRP A 31 -7.18 13.82 8.62
C TRP A 31 -5.67 13.64 8.75
N TYR A 32 -5.10 12.53 8.27
CA TYR A 32 -3.64 12.32 8.31
C TYR A 32 -2.90 13.15 7.27
N ASP A 33 -3.60 13.58 6.23
CA ASP A 33 -3.03 14.43 5.19
C ASP A 33 -2.50 15.76 5.74
N ILE A 34 -3.09 16.27 6.82
CA ILE A 34 -2.65 17.50 7.47
C ILE A 34 -1.25 17.33 8.06
N GLN A 35 -0.87 16.11 8.45
CA GLN A 35 0.41 15.80 9.07
C GLN A 35 1.52 15.56 8.05
N VAL A 36 1.18 15.57 6.77
CA VAL A 36 2.15 15.36 5.70
C VAL A 36 2.26 16.65 4.91
N SER A 37 3.47 17.21 4.86
CA SER A 37 3.73 18.41 4.09
C SER A 37 3.83 18.06 2.61
N SER A 38 2.70 18.09 1.91
CA SER A 38 2.67 17.84 0.48
C SER A 38 2.06 19.04 -0.24
N LYS A 39 2.78 19.58 -1.22
CA LYS A 39 2.32 20.64 -2.08
C LYS A 39 1.96 20.14 -3.47
N GLY A 40 2.11 18.85 -3.71
CA GLY A 40 1.86 18.25 -5.00
C GLY A 40 0.37 18.01 -5.25
N LYS A 41 0.00 17.99 -6.54
CA LYS A 41 -1.39 17.74 -6.96
C LYS A 41 -1.75 16.27 -6.98
N THR A 42 -0.74 15.39 -6.96
CA THR A 42 -0.93 13.94 -7.04
C THR A 42 -0.14 13.23 -5.93
N PRO A 43 -0.53 13.44 -4.65
CA PRO A 43 0.22 12.85 -3.53
C PRO A 43 0.26 11.33 -3.57
N TRP A 44 -0.73 10.67 -4.18
CA TRP A 44 -0.70 9.21 -4.34
C TRP A 44 0.46 8.75 -5.23
N GLN A 45 0.90 9.56 -6.19
CA GLN A 45 2.07 9.23 -7.01
C GLN A 45 3.34 9.29 -6.17
N THR A 46 3.42 10.25 -5.26
CA THR A 46 4.54 10.33 -4.31
C THR A 46 4.55 9.13 -3.37
N ILE A 47 3.38 8.72 -2.89
CA ILE A 47 3.25 7.53 -2.05
C ILE A 47 3.79 6.31 -2.79
N ALA A 48 3.34 6.09 -4.04
CA ALA A 48 3.80 4.97 -4.84
C ALA A 48 5.32 5.00 -5.05
N ALA A 49 5.85 6.16 -5.42
CA ALA A 49 7.29 6.32 -5.65
C ALA A 49 8.10 6.02 -4.40
N ARG A 50 7.66 6.52 -3.24
CA ARG A 50 8.35 6.29 -1.96
C ARG A 50 8.34 4.83 -1.57
N ILE A 51 7.21 4.15 -1.75
CA ILE A 51 7.09 2.72 -1.44
C ILE A 51 8.00 1.91 -2.38
N TYR A 52 8.02 2.22 -3.68
CA TYR A 52 8.89 1.52 -4.63
C TYR A 52 10.36 1.69 -4.31
N VAL A 53 10.78 2.91 -3.93
CA VAL A 53 12.16 3.17 -3.53
C VAL A 53 12.50 2.37 -2.26
N ASP A 54 11.59 2.34 -1.29
CA ASP A 54 11.80 1.60 -0.05
C ASP A 54 11.94 0.10 -0.32
N LEU A 55 11.07 -0.45 -1.18
CA LEU A 55 11.13 -1.86 -1.56
C LEU A 55 12.45 -2.20 -2.28
N ARG A 56 12.96 -1.28 -3.10
CA ARG A 56 14.20 -1.50 -3.84
C ARG A 56 15.44 -1.38 -2.97
N ASP A 57 15.50 -0.36 -2.11
CA ASP A 57 16.73 0.02 -1.42
C ASP A 57 16.80 -0.44 0.04
N ASN A 58 15.66 -0.76 0.66
CA ASN A 58 15.62 -1.18 2.05
C ASN A 58 15.33 -2.68 2.15
N PRO A 59 16.35 -3.51 2.50
CA PRO A 59 16.11 -4.96 2.63
C PRO A 59 15.14 -5.32 3.76
N ASN A 60 14.91 -4.39 4.69
CA ASN A 60 13.98 -4.57 5.79
C ASN A 60 12.70 -3.77 5.59
N SER A 61 12.33 -3.46 4.35
CA SER A 61 11.12 -2.72 4.06
C SER A 61 9.91 -3.42 4.68
N PRO A 62 9.02 -2.67 5.38
CA PRO A 62 7.80 -3.26 5.93
C PRO A 62 6.74 -3.54 4.87
N PHE A 63 6.93 -3.04 3.65
CA PHE A 63 5.94 -3.15 2.59
C PHE A 63 6.07 -4.44 1.79
N ILE A 64 4.95 -4.83 1.19
CA ILE A 64 4.90 -5.93 0.22
C ILE A 64 4.05 -5.44 -0.95
N LYS A 65 4.52 -5.73 -2.17
CA LYS A 65 3.82 -5.38 -3.39
C LYS A 65 3.03 -6.59 -3.88
N LEU A 66 1.75 -6.38 -4.12
CA LEU A 66 0.87 -7.42 -4.66
C LEU A 66 0.62 -7.12 -6.13
N LYS A 67 0.95 -8.09 -6.99
CA LYS A 67 0.81 -7.97 -8.44
C LYS A 67 -0.64 -8.16 -8.86
N LEU A 68 -1.49 -7.30 -8.35
CA LEU A 68 -2.90 -7.23 -8.74
C LEU A 68 -3.06 -6.14 -9.81
N ARG A 69 -4.23 -6.02 -10.37
CA ARG A 69 -4.54 -4.95 -11.33
C ARG A 69 -5.73 -4.15 -10.82
N PRO A 70 -5.51 -2.92 -10.36
CA PRO A 70 -4.20 -2.23 -10.20
C PRO A 70 -3.36 -2.81 -9.07
N THR A 71 -2.05 -2.51 -9.10
CA THR A 71 -1.09 -2.94 -8.08
C THR A 71 -1.50 -2.42 -6.71
N LYS A 72 -1.50 -3.31 -5.72
CA LYS A 72 -1.79 -2.95 -4.32
C LYS A 72 -0.58 -3.17 -3.44
N PHE A 73 -0.53 -2.45 -2.35
CA PHE A 73 0.52 -2.58 -1.34
C PHE A 73 -0.09 -3.00 -0.01
N PHE A 74 0.71 -3.71 0.77
CA PHE A 74 0.31 -4.14 2.10
C PHE A 74 1.55 -4.19 2.99
N LEU A 75 1.38 -4.59 4.24
CA LEU A 75 2.48 -4.73 5.20
C LEU A 75 2.79 -6.20 5.42
N LYS A 76 4.09 -6.53 5.45
CA LYS A 76 4.55 -7.91 5.68
C LYS A 76 3.99 -8.48 6.97
N GLU A 77 3.99 -7.68 8.03
CA GLU A 77 3.54 -8.12 9.36
C GLU A 77 2.06 -8.47 9.43
N LEU A 78 1.27 -7.94 8.50
CA LEU A 78 -0.18 -8.18 8.46
C LEU A 78 -0.56 -9.27 7.46
N MET A 79 0.39 -9.73 6.65
CA MET A 79 0.12 -10.76 5.64
C MET A 79 -0.04 -12.12 6.32
N SER A 80 -1.23 -12.72 6.20
CA SER A 80 -1.52 -14.05 6.72
C SER A 80 -1.47 -15.08 5.60
N LYS A 81 -1.32 -16.36 5.97
CA LYS A 81 -1.37 -17.45 4.99
C LYS A 81 -2.73 -17.53 4.31
N ASP A 82 -3.80 -17.23 5.02
CA ASP A 82 -5.14 -17.23 4.46
C ASP A 82 -5.31 -16.14 3.42
N LEU A 83 -4.82 -14.94 3.70
CA LEU A 83 -4.87 -13.84 2.74
C LEU A 83 -4.02 -14.15 1.52
N GLU A 84 -2.83 -14.71 1.72
CA GLU A 84 -1.95 -15.12 0.64
C GLU A 84 -2.63 -16.15 -0.27
N LYS A 85 -3.29 -17.15 0.30
CA LYS A 85 -4.02 -18.17 -0.46
C LYS A 85 -5.16 -17.53 -1.25
N ARG A 86 -5.90 -16.58 -0.67
CA ARG A 86 -6.98 -15.88 -1.36
C ARG A 86 -6.46 -15.11 -2.57
N ILE A 87 -5.34 -14.43 -2.42
CA ILE A 87 -4.72 -13.66 -3.50
C ILE A 87 -4.25 -14.59 -4.61
N LEU A 88 -3.58 -15.69 -4.26
CA LEU A 88 -3.14 -16.69 -5.24
C LEU A 88 -4.32 -17.30 -5.99
N SER A 89 -5.39 -17.64 -5.27
CA SER A 89 -6.60 -18.18 -5.88
C SER A 89 -7.23 -17.19 -6.87
N TYR A 90 -7.27 -15.93 -6.51
CA TYR A 90 -7.78 -14.87 -7.38
C TYR A 90 -6.95 -14.75 -8.66
N LEU A 91 -5.62 -14.74 -8.52
CA LEU A 91 -4.71 -14.65 -9.66
C LEU A 91 -4.81 -15.87 -10.57
N MET A 92 -4.93 -17.06 -10.00
CA MET A 92 -5.07 -18.30 -10.76
C MET A 92 -6.37 -18.32 -11.56
N LYS A 93 -7.47 -17.85 -10.98
CA LYS A 93 -8.75 -17.74 -11.69
C LYS A 93 -8.66 -16.82 -12.90
N LYS A 94 -7.89 -15.75 -12.82
CA LYS A 94 -7.70 -14.83 -13.94
C LYS A 94 -6.84 -15.42 -15.04
N ILE A 95 -5.91 -16.29 -14.70
CA ILE A 95 -5.03 -16.93 -15.68
C ILE A 95 -5.77 -18.03 -16.46
N GLN A 96 -6.77 -18.66 -15.85
CA GLN A 96 -7.54 -19.75 -16.45
C GLN A 96 -8.63 -19.29 -17.41
N LEU A 97 -8.79 -18.02 -17.59
CA LEU A 97 -9.69 -17.46 -18.59
C LEU A 97 -9.01 -17.40 -19.94
#